data_e5aa6701f8f092178483eebebaa621ac
#
_entry.id   e5aa6701f8f092178483eebebaa621ac
#
_cell.length_a   1.000
_cell.length_b   1.000
_cell.length_c   1.000
_cell.angle_alpha   90.00
_cell.angle_beta   90.00
_cell.angle_gamma   90.00
#
_symmetry.space_group_name_H-M   'P 1'
#
loop_
_entity.id
_entity.type
_entity.pdbx_description
1 polymer ?
#
loop_
_entity_poly.entity_id
_entity_poly.type
_entity_poly.pdbx_seq_one_letter_code
_entity_poly.pdbx_strand_id
1 'polypeptide(L)'
;MRSARADIYRPDEVATVHTIATIVRKYFLLGDDALTRKDHSHRGLWITKQIEEQAQYFGIDVLGHAIMSNHFHSVLRSRPDIVQEWDDTEVARRWMLMCPKRKNKDKTPAEPNEKELDAIRTKPEKLKEIRLRLSDISWWMRILCQRVAKRANLELQETGRLFNGRFKAVRLLDDEAILACVSYVDLNPIRAQVAQTLEASQYTSVAQRFAALKQELAKSEPPPEGTQTQSPQFPAPSEDPALPQRLLPDAYLAPIELIDERGSQGSKPSKTKKRCSDKGVVPLSSMNYIQLLDATARIIREGKKGFTPEEVPPVLERLGLDPERWIDYTTHFSRMFSLAAGSVRSMKEARTLVTQRQIYCPRFQRPS
;
A
#
# COMPACT_ATOMS: atom_id res chain seq x y z
N MET A 1 -22.60 -14.51 -2.22
CA MET A 1 -22.60 -13.85 -0.89
C MET A 1 -21.21 -13.30 -0.60
N ARG A 2 -21.10 -12.12 0.05
CA ARG A 2 -19.79 -11.59 0.46
C ARG A 2 -19.41 -12.19 1.81
N SER A 3 -18.17 -12.69 1.93
CA SER A 3 -17.63 -13.24 3.18
C SER A 3 -17.53 -12.16 4.28
N ALA A 4 -17.69 -12.57 5.55
CA ALA A 4 -17.40 -11.68 6.66
C ALA A 4 -15.90 -11.38 6.73
N ARG A 5 -15.50 -10.22 7.23
CA ARG A 5 -14.07 -9.87 7.36
C ARG A 5 -13.33 -10.79 8.32
N ALA A 6 -14.01 -11.20 9.38
CA ALA A 6 -13.47 -12.16 10.34
C ALA A 6 -13.11 -13.52 9.72
N ASP A 7 -13.70 -13.86 8.57
CA ASP A 7 -13.37 -15.08 7.82
C ASP A 7 -12.06 -14.92 7.00
N ILE A 8 -11.54 -13.70 6.84
CA ILE A 8 -10.37 -13.40 6.00
C ILE A 8 -9.17 -13.10 6.88
N TYR A 9 -9.34 -12.24 7.89
CA TYR A 9 -8.31 -11.86 8.85
C TYR A 9 -8.94 -11.37 10.15
N ARG A 10 -8.19 -11.46 11.25
CA ARG A 10 -8.61 -10.99 12.57
C ARG A 10 -7.81 -9.74 12.96
N PRO A 11 -8.39 -8.80 13.72
CA PRO A 11 -7.69 -7.58 14.13
C PRO A 11 -6.58 -7.81 15.16
N ASP A 12 -6.56 -8.97 15.81
CA ASP A 12 -5.58 -9.37 16.83
C ASP A 12 -4.41 -10.20 16.27
N GLU A 13 -4.36 -10.42 14.95
CA GLU A 13 -3.28 -11.14 14.29
C GLU A 13 -2.49 -10.27 13.30
N VAL A 14 -1.21 -10.59 13.11
CA VAL A 14 -0.44 -10.03 11.99
C VAL A 14 -0.91 -10.68 10.70
N ALA A 15 -1.56 -9.91 9.85
CA ALA A 15 -2.07 -10.39 8.57
C ALA A 15 -1.73 -9.42 7.45
N THR A 16 -1.28 -9.94 6.32
CA THR A 16 -1.08 -9.16 5.09
C THR A 16 -2.29 -9.33 4.18
N VAL A 17 -2.88 -8.23 3.74
CA VAL A 17 -4.15 -8.23 3.01
C VAL A 17 -4.08 -7.27 1.82
N HIS A 18 -4.44 -7.78 0.64
CA HIS A 18 -4.72 -6.95 -0.52
C HIS A 18 -6.15 -6.42 -0.43
N THR A 19 -6.30 -5.12 -0.50
CA THR A 19 -7.61 -4.44 -0.46
C THR A 19 -7.89 -3.74 -1.77
N ILE A 20 -9.16 -3.76 -2.22
CA ILE A 20 -9.61 -3.07 -3.43
C ILE A 20 -10.88 -2.30 -3.10
N ALA A 21 -10.84 -0.98 -3.24
CA ALA A 21 -12.01 -0.12 -3.10
C ALA A 21 -12.39 0.44 -4.47
N THR A 22 -13.60 0.10 -4.93
CA THR A 22 -14.13 0.48 -6.25
C THR A 22 -15.19 1.55 -6.07
N ILE A 23 -15.17 2.60 -6.88
CA ILE A 23 -16.22 3.63 -6.89
C ILE A 23 -17.46 3.18 -7.67
N VAL A 24 -18.56 3.89 -7.49
CA VAL A 24 -19.77 3.64 -8.28
C VAL A 24 -19.53 4.02 -9.75
N ARG A 25 -20.15 3.29 -10.68
CA ARG A 25 -19.86 3.33 -12.13
C ARG A 25 -19.90 4.70 -12.79
N LYS A 26 -20.66 5.63 -12.25
CA LYS A 26 -20.86 6.97 -12.85
C LYS A 26 -19.79 8.00 -12.48
N TYR A 27 -18.83 7.65 -11.62
CA TYR A 27 -17.79 8.59 -11.15
C TYR A 27 -16.39 8.14 -11.56
N PHE A 28 -15.50 9.11 -11.67
CA PHE A 28 -14.07 8.91 -11.83
C PHE A 28 -13.34 9.35 -10.55
N LEU A 29 -12.40 8.53 -10.11
CA LEU A 29 -11.53 8.86 -8.99
C LEU A 29 -10.36 9.71 -9.48
N LEU A 30 -9.79 9.34 -10.62
CA LEU A 30 -8.67 10.00 -11.29
C LEU A 30 -8.92 10.13 -12.79
N GLY A 31 -8.23 11.09 -13.42
CA GLY A 31 -8.20 11.30 -14.85
C GLY A 31 -9.44 12.01 -15.38
N ASP A 32 -9.54 12.05 -16.69
CA ASP A 32 -10.61 12.73 -17.39
C ASP A 32 -11.93 11.96 -17.31
N ASP A 33 -12.93 12.60 -16.77
CA ASP A 33 -14.31 12.09 -16.80
C ASP A 33 -14.94 12.44 -18.13
N ALA A 34 -15.17 11.44 -18.97
CA ALA A 34 -15.75 11.59 -20.30
C ALA A 34 -17.17 12.20 -20.29
N LEU A 35 -17.92 12.06 -19.17
CA LEU A 35 -19.27 12.61 -19.05
C LEU A 35 -19.25 14.08 -18.66
N THR A 36 -18.43 14.44 -17.66
CA THR A 36 -18.38 15.81 -17.13
C THR A 36 -17.29 16.66 -17.78
N ARG A 37 -16.38 16.06 -18.55
CA ARG A 37 -15.18 16.67 -19.15
C ARG A 37 -14.26 17.33 -18.10
N LYS A 38 -14.30 16.87 -16.86
CA LYS A 38 -13.44 17.36 -15.77
C LYS A 38 -12.29 16.41 -15.55
N ASP A 39 -11.09 16.97 -15.41
CA ASP A 39 -9.92 16.22 -14.95
C ASP A 39 -9.91 16.13 -13.42
N HIS A 40 -9.86 14.89 -12.92
CA HIS A 40 -9.82 14.55 -11.50
C HIS A 40 -8.43 14.08 -11.03
N SER A 41 -7.38 14.24 -11.84
CA SER A 41 -6.02 13.76 -11.53
C SER A 41 -5.47 14.32 -10.22
N HIS A 42 -5.83 15.54 -9.84
CA HIS A 42 -5.45 16.15 -8.56
C HIS A 42 -5.90 15.35 -7.33
N ARG A 43 -6.92 14.49 -7.44
CA ARG A 43 -7.40 13.64 -6.36
C ARG A 43 -6.38 12.59 -5.95
N GLY A 44 -5.52 12.13 -6.87
CA GLY A 44 -4.43 11.22 -6.58
C GLY A 44 -3.51 11.75 -5.50
N LEU A 45 -3.14 13.03 -5.58
CA LEU A 45 -2.26 13.66 -4.61
C LEU A 45 -2.86 13.67 -3.20
N TRP A 46 -4.12 14.09 -3.04
CA TRP A 46 -4.69 14.14 -1.70
C TRP A 46 -5.14 12.78 -1.16
N ILE A 47 -5.37 11.77 -2.02
CA ILE A 47 -5.56 10.38 -1.59
C ILE A 47 -4.23 9.81 -1.08
N THR A 48 -3.13 10.01 -1.81
CA THR A 48 -1.79 9.61 -1.36
C THR A 48 -1.43 10.27 -0.02
N LYS A 49 -1.63 11.58 0.13
CA LYS A 49 -1.43 12.27 1.42
C LYS A 49 -2.27 11.69 2.55
N GLN A 50 -3.50 11.24 2.26
CA GLN A 50 -4.33 10.59 3.26
C GLN A 50 -3.78 9.22 3.68
N ILE A 51 -3.22 8.45 2.73
CA ILE A 51 -2.52 7.19 3.03
C ILE A 51 -1.28 7.46 3.89
N GLU A 52 -0.47 8.45 3.55
CA GLU A 52 0.71 8.89 4.31
C GLU A 52 0.34 9.30 5.76
N GLU A 53 -0.71 10.10 5.91
CA GLU A 53 -1.19 10.51 7.23
C GLU A 53 -1.62 9.30 8.08
N GLN A 54 -2.35 8.37 7.49
CA GLN A 54 -2.79 7.17 8.20
C GLN A 54 -1.62 6.26 8.59
N ALA A 55 -0.59 6.13 7.74
CA ALA A 55 0.59 5.32 8.01
C ALA A 55 1.34 5.76 9.27
N GLN A 56 1.24 7.05 9.63
CA GLN A 56 1.90 7.59 10.83
C GLN A 56 1.18 7.20 12.13
N TYR A 57 -0.15 7.01 12.08
CA TYR A 57 -0.94 6.85 13.29
C TYR A 57 -1.44 5.43 13.52
N PHE A 58 -1.68 4.66 12.47
CA PHE A 58 -2.12 3.29 12.59
C PHE A 58 -0.95 2.31 12.83
N GLY A 59 -1.24 1.22 13.52
CA GLY A 59 -0.40 0.03 13.57
C GLY A 59 -0.58 -0.82 12.32
N ILE A 60 -0.32 -0.22 11.15
CA ILE A 60 -0.48 -0.86 9.85
C ILE A 60 0.65 -0.42 8.95
N ASP A 61 1.37 -1.39 8.39
CA ASP A 61 2.36 -1.15 7.34
C ASP A 61 1.67 -1.04 5.98
N VAL A 62 2.07 -0.05 5.19
CA VAL A 62 1.67 0.08 3.79
C VAL A 62 2.76 -0.57 2.93
N LEU A 63 2.47 -1.73 2.36
CA LEU A 63 3.41 -2.48 1.53
C LEU A 63 3.40 -1.98 0.08
N GLY A 64 2.23 -1.59 -0.40
CA GLY A 64 2.07 -1.05 -1.74
C GLY A 64 0.68 -0.45 -1.95
N HIS A 65 0.57 0.45 -2.92
CA HIS A 65 -0.72 0.98 -3.37
C HIS A 65 -0.67 1.45 -4.82
N ALA A 66 -1.82 1.46 -5.46
CA ALA A 66 -2.04 2.08 -6.78
C ALA A 66 -3.43 2.70 -6.82
N ILE A 67 -3.50 3.98 -7.18
CA ILE A 67 -4.75 4.72 -7.33
C ILE A 67 -5.06 4.79 -8.81
N MET A 68 -6.19 4.20 -9.21
CA MET A 68 -6.66 4.08 -10.59
C MET A 68 -7.87 4.97 -10.83
N SER A 69 -8.30 5.08 -12.08
CA SER A 69 -9.42 5.97 -12.47
C SER A 69 -10.74 5.66 -11.75
N ASN A 70 -11.03 4.39 -11.44
CA ASN A 70 -12.32 3.98 -10.85
C ASN A 70 -12.20 3.09 -9.63
N HIS A 71 -10.99 2.83 -9.15
CA HIS A 71 -10.71 2.06 -7.94
C HIS A 71 -9.31 2.34 -7.44
N PHE A 72 -9.00 1.91 -6.24
CA PHE A 72 -7.63 1.86 -5.75
C PHE A 72 -7.33 0.54 -5.06
N HIS A 73 -6.07 0.13 -5.18
CA HIS A 73 -5.48 -1.02 -4.52
C HIS A 73 -4.63 -0.56 -3.34
N SER A 74 -4.63 -1.35 -2.26
CA SER A 74 -3.62 -1.23 -1.21
C SER A 74 -3.24 -2.61 -0.70
N VAL A 75 -1.96 -2.84 -0.47
CA VAL A 75 -1.44 -4.02 0.23
C VAL A 75 -1.01 -3.56 1.61
N LEU A 76 -1.71 -4.05 2.63
CA LEU A 76 -1.59 -3.61 4.01
C LEU A 76 -1.24 -4.78 4.91
N ARG A 77 -0.35 -4.57 5.88
CA ARG A 77 -0.03 -5.55 6.92
C ARG A 77 -0.42 -5.01 8.28
N SER A 78 -1.37 -5.67 8.96
CA SER A 78 -1.76 -5.34 10.33
C SER A 78 -0.62 -5.64 11.30
N ARG A 79 -0.42 -4.77 12.29
CA ARG A 79 0.66 -4.87 13.26
C ARG A 79 0.14 -4.71 14.70
N PRO A 80 -0.76 -5.61 15.13
CA PRO A 80 -1.24 -5.61 16.52
C PRO A 80 -0.10 -5.84 17.52
N ASP A 81 0.96 -6.55 17.13
CA ASP A 81 2.18 -6.74 17.91
C ASP A 81 2.82 -5.41 18.31
N ILE A 82 2.97 -4.45 17.38
CA ILE A 82 3.48 -3.11 17.67
C ILE A 82 2.49 -2.29 18.50
N VAL A 83 1.19 -2.38 18.18
CA VAL A 83 0.16 -1.62 18.90
C VAL A 83 0.06 -2.05 20.37
N GLN A 84 0.37 -3.30 20.69
CA GLN A 84 0.44 -3.78 22.07
C GLN A 84 1.60 -3.17 22.87
N GLU A 85 2.69 -2.79 22.21
CA GLU A 85 3.85 -2.14 22.85
C GLU A 85 3.58 -0.65 23.17
N TRP A 86 2.57 -0.02 22.55
CA TRP A 86 2.25 1.37 22.83
C TRP A 86 1.62 1.52 24.21
N ASP A 87 2.04 2.52 24.95
CA ASP A 87 1.37 2.89 26.20
C ASP A 87 -0.03 3.47 25.94
N ASP A 88 -0.81 3.59 26.98
CA ASP A 88 -2.20 4.04 26.90
C ASP A 88 -2.33 5.48 26.41
N THR A 89 -1.34 6.33 26.72
CA THR A 89 -1.28 7.72 26.27
C THR A 89 -1.02 7.78 24.76
N GLU A 90 -0.08 6.99 24.25
CA GLU A 90 0.23 6.94 22.82
C GLU A 90 -0.95 6.37 22.02
N VAL A 91 -1.65 5.36 22.52
CA VAL A 91 -2.87 4.84 21.90
C VAL A 91 -3.94 5.93 21.81
N ALA A 92 -4.19 6.65 22.91
CA ALA A 92 -5.14 7.75 22.95
C ALA A 92 -4.74 8.89 22.01
N ARG A 93 -3.46 9.27 22.04
CA ARG A 93 -2.89 10.33 21.21
C ARG A 93 -3.04 10.01 19.72
N ARG A 94 -2.60 8.82 19.26
CA ARG A 94 -2.70 8.41 17.85
C ARG A 94 -4.13 8.41 17.36
N TRP A 95 -5.05 7.89 18.14
CA TRP A 95 -6.46 7.90 17.78
C TRP A 95 -7.03 9.32 17.65
N MET A 96 -6.66 10.22 18.55
CA MET A 96 -7.12 11.61 18.51
C MET A 96 -6.52 12.40 17.36
N LEU A 97 -5.27 12.16 17.01
CA LEU A 97 -4.64 12.74 15.82
C LEU A 97 -5.28 12.18 14.53
N MET A 98 -5.63 10.91 14.52
CA MET A 98 -6.34 10.30 13.39
C MET A 98 -7.80 10.81 13.29
N CYS A 99 -8.49 11.00 14.40
CA CYS A 99 -9.87 11.48 14.47
C CYS A 99 -9.97 12.78 15.29
N PRO A 100 -9.38 13.89 14.78
CA PRO A 100 -9.21 15.11 15.57
C PRO A 100 -10.54 15.79 15.88
N LYS A 101 -10.73 16.17 17.13
CA LYS A 101 -11.79 17.07 17.55
C LYS A 101 -11.43 18.53 17.32
N ARG A 102 -10.15 18.85 17.48
CA ARG A 102 -9.59 20.19 17.26
C ARG A 102 -8.58 20.17 16.12
N LYS A 103 -8.47 21.27 15.41
CA LYS A 103 -7.50 21.48 14.35
C LYS A 103 -6.77 22.80 14.55
N ASN A 104 -5.53 22.85 14.13
CA ASN A 104 -4.72 24.05 14.04
C ASN A 104 -5.25 24.98 12.94
N LYS A 105 -4.71 26.20 12.85
CA LYS A 105 -5.08 27.19 11.81
C LYS A 105 -4.82 26.69 10.39
N ASP A 106 -3.79 25.88 10.21
CA ASP A 106 -3.44 25.21 8.95
C ASP A 106 -4.26 23.96 8.62
N LYS A 107 -5.32 23.69 9.43
CA LYS A 107 -6.20 22.51 9.33
C LYS A 107 -5.55 21.17 9.68
N THR A 108 -4.31 21.14 10.15
CA THR A 108 -3.69 19.93 10.71
C THR A 108 -4.34 19.54 12.04
N PRO A 109 -4.31 18.24 12.44
CA PRO A 109 -4.74 17.82 13.75
C PRO A 109 -4.02 18.58 14.86
N ALA A 110 -4.75 19.15 15.80
CA ALA A 110 -4.13 19.75 16.99
C ALA A 110 -3.70 18.64 17.95
N GLU A 111 -2.55 18.81 18.58
CA GLU A 111 -2.07 17.87 19.60
C GLU A 111 -3.08 17.80 20.76
N PRO A 112 -3.50 16.58 21.19
CA PRO A 112 -4.48 16.43 22.26
C PRO A 112 -3.90 16.89 23.60
N ASN A 113 -4.74 17.58 24.39
CA ASN A 113 -4.40 17.96 25.74
C ASN A 113 -4.72 16.81 26.73
N GLU A 114 -4.25 16.95 28.00
CA GLU A 114 -4.40 15.93 29.03
C GLU A 114 -5.87 15.50 29.24
N LYS A 115 -6.82 16.44 29.28
CA LYS A 115 -8.25 16.14 29.43
C LYS A 115 -8.78 15.30 28.26
N GLU A 116 -8.30 15.56 27.06
CA GLU A 116 -8.68 14.79 25.87
C GLU A 116 -8.09 13.39 25.93
N LEU A 117 -6.83 13.25 26.35
CA LEU A 117 -6.17 11.95 26.53
C LEU A 117 -6.87 11.13 27.60
N ASP A 118 -7.22 11.75 28.75
CA ASP A 118 -7.93 11.11 29.84
C ASP A 118 -9.32 10.60 29.43
N ALA A 119 -9.97 11.25 28.49
CA ALA A 119 -11.27 10.80 27.98
C ALA A 119 -11.21 9.41 27.30
N ILE A 120 -10.02 8.92 27.01
CA ILE A 120 -9.75 7.59 26.45
C ILE A 120 -9.00 6.72 27.44
N ARG A 121 -7.81 7.14 27.91
CA ARG A 121 -6.89 6.30 28.68
C ARG A 121 -7.44 5.88 30.05
N THR A 122 -8.33 6.68 30.66
CA THR A 122 -8.97 6.33 31.93
C THR A 122 -10.20 5.40 31.80
N LYS A 123 -10.55 4.99 30.56
CA LYS A 123 -11.69 4.11 30.28
C LYS A 123 -11.20 2.80 29.65
N PRO A 124 -10.96 1.73 30.42
CA PRO A 124 -10.33 0.50 29.96
C PRO A 124 -10.98 -0.11 28.72
N GLU A 125 -12.31 -0.21 28.71
CA GLU A 125 -13.04 -0.81 27.57
C GLU A 125 -12.89 0.01 26.29
N LYS A 126 -12.95 1.34 26.40
CA LYS A 126 -12.77 2.24 25.28
C LYS A 126 -11.33 2.22 24.77
N LEU A 127 -10.36 2.17 25.66
CA LEU A 127 -8.95 2.06 25.33
C LEU A 127 -8.66 0.75 24.59
N LYS A 128 -9.17 -0.36 25.10
CA LYS A 128 -9.07 -1.68 24.47
C LYS A 128 -9.66 -1.68 23.06
N GLU A 129 -10.84 -1.09 22.90
CA GLU A 129 -11.49 -0.96 21.59
C GLU A 129 -10.65 -0.12 20.63
N ILE A 130 -10.11 1.01 21.08
CA ILE A 130 -9.28 1.90 20.25
C ILE A 130 -7.97 1.21 19.87
N ARG A 131 -7.35 0.47 20.79
CA ARG A 131 -6.14 -0.31 20.53
C ARG A 131 -6.37 -1.31 19.40
N LEU A 132 -7.48 -2.05 19.42
CA LEU A 132 -7.85 -2.94 18.32
C LEU A 132 -8.11 -2.20 17.01
N ARG A 133 -8.79 -1.06 17.05
CA ARG A 133 -9.08 -0.25 15.85
C ARG A 133 -7.81 0.25 15.17
N LEU A 134 -6.78 0.59 15.93
CA LEU A 134 -5.52 1.10 15.40
C LEU A 134 -4.70 0.06 14.62
N SER A 135 -4.96 -1.24 14.80
CA SER A 135 -4.35 -2.32 14.01
C SER A 135 -5.33 -2.97 13.02
N ASP A 136 -6.58 -2.52 12.96
CA ASP A 136 -7.60 -3.13 12.09
C ASP A 136 -7.61 -2.49 10.70
N ILE A 137 -7.30 -3.29 9.69
CA ILE A 137 -7.36 -2.91 8.27
C ILE A 137 -8.77 -2.42 7.88
N SER A 138 -9.85 -2.94 8.50
CA SER A 138 -11.21 -2.47 8.24
C SER A 138 -11.42 -1.04 8.70
N TRP A 139 -10.85 -0.64 9.84
CA TRP A 139 -10.87 0.74 10.32
C TRP A 139 -10.02 1.67 9.47
N TRP A 140 -8.83 1.22 9.06
CA TRP A 140 -7.99 1.93 8.09
C TRP A 140 -8.78 2.26 6.82
N MET A 141 -9.32 1.25 6.17
CA MET A 141 -10.07 1.39 4.91
C MET A 141 -11.35 2.21 5.09
N ARG A 142 -12.03 2.08 6.23
CA ARG A 142 -13.20 2.89 6.57
C ARG A 142 -12.86 4.37 6.60
N ILE A 143 -11.81 4.77 7.33
CA ILE A 143 -11.41 6.17 7.46
C ILE A 143 -10.94 6.70 6.10
N LEU A 144 -10.11 5.96 5.37
CA LEU A 144 -9.64 6.33 4.04
C LEU A 144 -10.81 6.58 3.08
N CYS A 145 -11.68 5.59 2.90
CA CYS A 145 -12.82 5.71 2.00
C CYS A 145 -13.80 6.82 2.41
N GLN A 146 -14.05 6.99 3.71
CA GLN A 146 -14.95 8.03 4.22
C GLN A 146 -14.39 9.44 3.95
N ARG A 147 -13.09 9.67 4.19
CA ARG A 147 -12.45 10.97 3.93
C ARG A 147 -12.38 11.29 2.44
N VAL A 148 -12.02 10.30 1.62
CA VAL A 148 -12.02 10.44 0.15
C VAL A 148 -13.41 10.75 -0.35
N ALA A 149 -14.43 10.00 0.06
CA ALA A 149 -15.81 10.24 -0.36
C ALA A 149 -16.32 11.62 0.07
N LYS A 150 -16.07 12.03 1.33
CA LYS A 150 -16.48 13.35 1.81
C LYS A 150 -15.84 14.48 0.99
N ARG A 151 -14.55 14.37 0.66
CA ARG A 151 -13.84 15.40 -0.10
C ARG A 151 -14.30 15.45 -1.54
N ALA A 152 -14.49 14.29 -2.18
CA ALA A 152 -15.01 14.21 -3.55
C ALA A 152 -16.44 14.73 -3.66
N ASN A 153 -17.32 14.41 -2.70
CA ASN A 153 -18.69 14.92 -2.66
C ASN A 153 -18.74 16.45 -2.50
N LEU A 154 -17.87 17.00 -1.63
CA LEU A 154 -17.75 18.45 -1.48
C LEU A 154 -17.27 19.14 -2.76
N GLU A 155 -16.30 18.55 -3.45
CA GLU A 155 -15.78 19.06 -4.73
C GLU A 155 -16.84 19.03 -5.83
N LEU A 156 -17.63 17.94 -5.87
CA LEU A 156 -18.67 17.74 -6.88
C LEU A 156 -20.00 18.46 -6.51
N GLN A 157 -20.10 19.00 -5.30
CA GLN A 157 -21.36 19.51 -4.72
C GLN A 157 -22.47 18.44 -4.72
N GLU A 158 -22.10 17.18 -4.52
CA GLU A 158 -23.01 16.06 -4.51
C GLU A 158 -23.11 15.39 -3.13
N THR A 159 -24.12 14.56 -2.97
CA THR A 159 -24.35 13.74 -1.78
C THR A 159 -24.45 12.27 -2.18
N GLY A 160 -24.19 11.35 -1.23
CA GLY A 160 -24.38 9.93 -1.46
C GLY A 160 -23.09 9.11 -1.44
N ARG A 161 -23.17 7.92 -2.00
CA ARG A 161 -22.06 6.95 -1.97
C ARG A 161 -21.12 7.16 -3.14
N LEU A 162 -19.85 7.40 -2.84
CA LEU A 162 -18.78 7.35 -3.82
C LEU A 162 -18.31 5.90 -4.06
N PHE A 163 -18.15 5.09 -3.00
CA PHE A 163 -17.66 3.73 -3.11
C PHE A 163 -18.80 2.69 -3.24
N ASN A 164 -18.57 1.68 -4.08
CA ASN A 164 -19.51 0.58 -4.32
C ASN A 164 -19.48 -0.45 -3.18
N GLY A 165 -20.01 -0.05 -2.02
CA GLY A 165 -20.09 -0.89 -0.84
C GLY A 165 -18.75 -1.08 -0.12
N ARG A 166 -18.56 -2.24 0.52
CA ARG A 166 -17.33 -2.57 1.24
C ARG A 166 -16.22 -2.92 0.26
N PHE A 167 -14.97 -2.56 0.58
CA PHE A 167 -13.78 -2.98 -0.17
C PHE A 167 -13.68 -4.51 -0.27
N LYS A 168 -13.09 -5.04 -1.33
CA LYS A 168 -12.69 -6.45 -1.43
C LYS A 168 -11.42 -6.66 -0.63
N ALA A 169 -11.23 -7.86 -0.09
CA ALA A 169 -10.04 -8.23 0.66
C ALA A 169 -9.59 -9.62 0.26
N VAL A 170 -8.28 -9.78 0.04
CA VAL A 170 -7.62 -11.07 -0.22
C VAL A 170 -6.46 -11.19 0.74
N ARG A 171 -6.44 -12.24 1.58
CA ARG A 171 -5.34 -12.51 2.49
C ARG A 171 -4.15 -13.08 1.73
N LEU A 172 -2.96 -12.56 1.98
CA LEU A 172 -1.69 -13.03 1.43
C LEU A 172 -1.01 -13.90 2.49
N LEU A 173 -0.73 -15.15 2.15
CA LEU A 173 -0.37 -16.18 3.14
C LEU A 173 1.14 -16.44 3.24
N ASP A 174 1.89 -16.04 2.23
CA ASP A 174 3.34 -16.25 2.13
C ASP A 174 4.03 -15.14 1.33
N ASP A 175 5.35 -15.14 1.38
CA ASP A 175 6.18 -14.11 0.75
C ASP A 175 6.05 -14.11 -0.79
N GLU A 176 5.82 -15.27 -1.41
CA GLU A 176 5.56 -15.37 -2.86
C GLU A 176 4.28 -14.62 -3.23
N ALA A 177 3.19 -14.85 -2.48
CA ALA A 177 1.93 -14.15 -2.70
C ALA A 177 2.04 -12.65 -2.40
N ILE A 178 2.81 -12.27 -1.38
CA ILE A 178 3.04 -10.87 -1.05
C ILE A 178 3.80 -10.18 -2.19
N LEU A 179 4.93 -10.75 -2.64
CA LEU A 179 5.73 -10.21 -3.73
C LEU A 179 4.92 -10.10 -5.02
N ALA A 180 4.19 -11.17 -5.39
CA ALA A 180 3.34 -11.19 -6.59
C ALA A 180 2.23 -10.13 -6.51
N CYS A 181 1.59 -9.98 -5.35
CA CYS A 181 0.53 -9.01 -5.15
C CYS A 181 1.04 -7.57 -5.18
N VAL A 182 2.15 -7.26 -4.51
CA VAL A 182 2.74 -5.90 -4.53
C VAL A 182 3.16 -5.56 -5.95
N SER A 183 3.80 -6.49 -6.68
CA SER A 183 4.15 -6.30 -8.09
C SER A 183 2.92 -6.14 -8.99
N TYR A 184 1.86 -6.93 -8.77
CA TYR A 184 0.58 -6.75 -9.47
C TYR A 184 0.01 -5.35 -9.26
N VAL A 185 0.05 -4.83 -8.03
CA VAL A 185 -0.46 -3.50 -7.70
C VAL A 185 0.39 -2.41 -8.35
N ASP A 186 1.71 -2.51 -8.26
CA ASP A 186 2.64 -1.53 -8.81
C ASP A 186 2.62 -1.49 -10.35
N LEU A 187 2.34 -2.61 -11.03
CA LEU A 187 2.23 -2.70 -12.48
C LEU A 187 0.83 -2.36 -13.02
N ASN A 188 -0.16 -2.10 -12.17
CA ASN A 188 -1.54 -1.86 -12.58
C ASN A 188 -1.70 -0.71 -13.59
N PRO A 189 -1.06 0.48 -13.43
CA PRO A 189 -1.14 1.56 -14.39
C PRO A 189 -0.59 1.18 -15.77
N ILE A 190 0.50 0.41 -15.83
CA ILE A 190 1.11 -0.03 -17.09
C ILE A 190 0.16 -1.01 -17.80
N ARG A 191 -0.40 -1.98 -17.07
CA ARG A 191 -1.38 -2.94 -17.60
C ARG A 191 -2.65 -2.30 -18.10
N ALA A 192 -3.09 -1.23 -17.43
CA ALA A 192 -4.25 -0.44 -17.82
C ALA A 192 -3.95 0.57 -18.93
N GLN A 193 -2.70 0.60 -19.45
CA GLN A 193 -2.23 1.56 -20.46
C GLN A 193 -2.36 3.03 -20.02
N VAL A 194 -2.38 3.27 -18.71
CA VAL A 194 -2.40 4.62 -18.11
C VAL A 194 -0.99 5.20 -18.04
N ALA A 195 0.02 4.36 -17.87
CA ALA A 195 1.42 4.72 -17.84
C ALA A 195 2.24 3.82 -18.75
N GLN A 196 3.38 4.31 -19.25
CA GLN A 196 4.29 3.55 -20.09
C GLN A 196 5.50 3.01 -19.33
N THR A 197 5.86 3.65 -18.22
CA THR A 197 7.02 3.29 -17.39
C THR A 197 6.64 3.28 -15.91
N LEU A 198 7.51 2.69 -15.08
CA LEU A 198 7.31 2.69 -13.62
C LEU A 198 7.32 4.11 -13.05
N GLU A 199 8.20 4.97 -13.56
CA GLU A 199 8.34 6.37 -13.12
C GLU A 199 7.09 7.20 -13.48
N ALA A 200 6.49 6.92 -14.65
CA ALA A 200 5.28 7.58 -15.11
C ALA A 200 4.01 7.04 -14.41
N SER A 201 4.12 5.96 -13.63
CA SER A 201 3.01 5.37 -12.88
C SER A 201 2.65 6.21 -11.65
N GLN A 202 2.15 7.43 -11.88
CA GLN A 202 1.78 8.36 -10.82
C GLN A 202 0.82 7.72 -9.79
N TYR A 203 0.92 8.18 -8.54
CA TYR A 203 0.06 7.75 -7.43
C TYR A 203 0.15 6.25 -7.11
N THR A 204 1.34 5.66 -7.33
CA THR A 204 1.66 4.28 -6.96
C THR A 204 2.83 4.24 -5.98
N SER A 205 2.93 3.13 -5.25
CA SER A 205 4.10 2.87 -4.38
C SER A 205 5.40 2.77 -5.17
N VAL A 206 5.40 2.18 -6.37
CA VAL A 206 6.64 2.04 -7.16
C VAL A 206 7.19 3.39 -7.61
N ALA A 207 6.35 4.34 -8.00
CA ALA A 207 6.81 5.68 -8.37
C ALA A 207 7.47 6.41 -7.18
N GLN A 208 6.93 6.23 -5.96
CA GLN A 208 7.50 6.77 -4.73
C GLN A 208 8.86 6.12 -4.42
N ARG A 209 8.95 4.78 -4.51
CA ARG A 209 10.19 4.02 -4.29
C ARG A 209 11.27 4.37 -5.32
N PHE A 210 10.89 4.50 -6.59
CA PHE A 210 11.80 4.92 -7.66
C PHE A 210 12.35 6.32 -7.40
N ALA A 211 11.49 7.27 -7.01
CA ALA A 211 11.91 8.62 -6.66
C ALA A 211 12.85 8.65 -5.43
N ALA A 212 12.59 7.80 -4.42
CA ALA A 212 13.45 7.67 -3.25
C ALA A 212 14.83 7.10 -3.63
N LEU A 213 14.86 6.02 -4.40
CA LEU A 213 16.10 5.41 -4.89
C LEU A 213 16.93 6.40 -5.71
N LYS A 214 16.30 7.16 -6.61
CA LYS A 214 16.98 8.20 -7.38
C LYS A 214 17.59 9.28 -6.49
N GLN A 215 16.91 9.69 -5.41
CA GLN A 215 17.45 10.64 -4.44
C GLN A 215 18.63 10.07 -3.64
N GLU A 216 18.62 8.78 -3.31
CA GLU A 216 19.70 8.11 -2.60
C GLU A 216 20.95 7.98 -3.49
N LEU A 217 20.77 7.57 -4.74
CA LEU A 217 21.87 7.47 -5.72
C LEU A 217 22.51 8.84 -5.98
N ALA A 218 21.71 9.89 -6.14
CA ALA A 218 22.24 11.25 -6.35
C ALA A 218 23.03 11.81 -5.15
N LYS A 219 22.82 11.28 -3.94
CA LYS A 219 23.62 11.64 -2.76
C LYS A 219 24.95 10.90 -2.66
N SER A 220 25.05 9.73 -3.29
CA SER A 220 26.26 8.88 -3.28
C SER A 220 27.25 9.22 -4.39
N GLU A 221 26.84 9.97 -5.41
CA GLU A 221 27.75 10.46 -6.45
C GLU A 221 28.37 11.81 -6.04
N PRO A 222 29.72 11.99 -6.11
CA PRO A 222 30.32 13.30 -5.96
C PRO A 222 29.82 14.22 -7.09
N PRO A 223 29.61 15.52 -6.86
CA PRO A 223 29.14 16.41 -7.90
C PRO A 223 30.13 16.43 -9.08
N PRO A 224 29.65 16.24 -10.34
CA PRO A 224 30.52 16.34 -11.51
C PRO A 224 31.03 17.77 -11.61
N GLU A 225 32.36 17.94 -11.62
CA GLU A 225 33.00 19.19 -11.98
C GLU A 225 32.65 19.51 -13.45
N GLY A 226 31.84 20.52 -13.63
CA GLY A 226 31.65 21.26 -14.89
C GLY A 226 30.89 20.56 -16.01
N THR A 227 29.58 20.46 -15.93
CA THR A 227 28.76 20.43 -17.17
C THR A 227 27.34 20.98 -16.87
N GLN A 228 27.06 22.13 -17.46
CA GLN A 228 25.69 22.67 -17.56
C GLN A 228 24.93 21.82 -18.58
N THR A 229 24.14 20.87 -18.12
CA THR A 229 23.16 20.17 -18.96
C THR A 229 21.77 20.65 -18.55
N GLN A 230 21.09 21.30 -19.49
CA GLN A 230 19.69 21.72 -19.35
C GLN A 230 18.82 20.46 -19.16
N SER A 231 18.29 20.29 -17.97
CA SER A 231 17.28 19.28 -17.64
C SER A 231 15.90 19.76 -18.09
N PRO A 232 14.99 18.87 -18.53
CA PRO A 232 13.62 19.23 -18.84
C PRO A 232 12.95 19.82 -17.60
N GLN A 233 12.37 21.00 -17.74
CA GLN A 233 11.65 21.70 -16.68
C GLN A 233 10.34 20.98 -16.35
N PHE A 234 10.34 20.18 -15.28
CA PHE A 234 9.12 19.92 -14.53
C PHE A 234 8.89 21.11 -13.58
N PRO A 235 7.64 21.56 -13.37
CA PRO A 235 7.38 22.62 -12.41
C PRO A 235 7.86 22.19 -11.03
N ALA A 236 8.85 22.92 -10.51
CA ALA A 236 9.42 22.68 -9.19
C ALA A 236 8.33 22.86 -8.12
N PRO A 237 8.22 21.95 -7.13
CA PRO A 237 7.46 22.26 -5.93
C PRO A 237 8.16 23.46 -5.25
N SER A 238 7.38 24.47 -4.87
CA SER A 238 7.84 25.67 -4.17
C SER A 238 8.85 25.34 -3.06
N GLU A 239 10.03 25.91 -3.15
CA GLU A 239 11.06 25.84 -2.13
C GLU A 239 10.66 26.70 -0.93
N ASP A 240 10.22 26.03 0.15
CA ASP A 240 10.08 26.65 1.48
C ASP A 240 11.35 26.33 2.27
N PRO A 241 12.18 27.32 2.65
CA PRO A 241 13.50 27.08 3.28
C PRO A 241 13.46 26.56 4.71
N ALA A 242 12.30 26.28 5.28
CA ALA A 242 12.12 25.90 6.69
C ALA A 242 11.81 24.42 6.94
N LEU A 243 11.94 23.51 5.96
CA LEU A 243 11.66 22.10 6.18
C LEU A 243 12.90 21.33 6.63
N PRO A 244 12.88 20.72 7.83
CA PRO A 244 13.97 19.85 8.29
C PRO A 244 14.03 18.61 7.40
N GLN A 245 15.24 18.22 7.01
CA GLN A 245 15.62 17.02 6.25
C GLN A 245 14.51 16.48 5.34
N ARG A 246 14.60 16.76 4.06
CA ARG A 246 13.66 16.30 3.03
C ARG A 246 13.51 14.78 3.13
N LEU A 247 12.44 14.33 3.76
CA LEU A 247 12.13 12.91 3.91
C LEU A 247 12.01 12.28 2.51
N LEU A 248 12.48 11.04 2.39
CA LEU A 248 12.32 10.29 1.14
C LEU A 248 10.84 10.18 0.77
N PRO A 249 10.49 10.22 -0.52
CA PRO A 249 9.11 10.12 -0.99
C PRO A 249 8.37 8.88 -0.50
N ASP A 250 9.09 7.78 -0.27
CA ASP A 250 8.54 6.49 0.18
C ASP A 250 8.61 6.29 1.70
N ALA A 251 8.90 7.32 2.49
CA ALA A 251 9.13 7.20 3.94
C ALA A 251 7.96 6.57 4.72
N TYR A 252 6.73 6.64 4.20
CA TYR A 252 5.53 6.04 4.79
C TYR A 252 5.30 4.59 4.38
N LEU A 253 6.00 4.10 3.35
CA LEU A 253 5.92 2.72 2.89
C LEU A 253 6.80 1.82 3.74
N ALA A 254 6.39 0.57 3.94
CA ALA A 254 7.29 -0.46 4.47
C ALA A 254 8.49 -0.63 3.53
N PRO A 255 9.72 -0.82 4.05
CA PRO A 255 10.89 -1.08 3.22
C PRO A 255 10.66 -2.31 2.33
N ILE A 256 11.19 -2.32 1.12
CA ILE A 256 11.15 -3.55 0.30
C ILE A 256 12.05 -4.61 0.92
N GLU A 257 13.27 -4.22 1.28
CA GLU A 257 14.29 -5.15 1.73
C GLU A 257 14.03 -5.70 3.13
N LEU A 258 13.95 -7.00 3.23
CA LEU A 258 13.96 -7.74 4.49
C LEU A 258 15.42 -8.07 4.84
N ILE A 259 16.09 -7.20 5.59
CA ILE A 259 17.54 -7.23 5.88
C ILE A 259 17.96 -8.43 6.75
N ASP A 260 17.04 -9.16 7.36
CA ASP A 260 17.38 -10.16 8.36
C ASP A 260 16.64 -11.47 8.10
N GLU A 261 17.37 -12.51 7.71
CA GLU A 261 16.84 -13.87 7.55
C GLU A 261 16.22 -14.43 8.84
N ARG A 262 16.65 -13.93 10.02
CA ARG A 262 16.02 -14.21 11.32
C ARG A 262 14.88 -13.25 11.66
N GLY A 263 14.68 -12.21 10.84
CA GLY A 263 13.80 -11.07 11.12
C GLY A 263 12.35 -11.23 10.73
N SER A 264 11.90 -12.45 10.37
CA SER A 264 10.46 -12.71 10.24
C SER A 264 9.74 -12.62 11.61
N GLN A 265 10.47 -12.74 12.70
CA GLN A 265 9.95 -12.61 14.07
C GLN A 265 10.32 -11.26 14.68
N GLY A 266 9.34 -10.58 15.26
CA GLY A 266 9.51 -9.34 16.01
C GLY A 266 8.82 -8.12 15.38
N SER A 267 8.56 -7.14 16.23
CA SER A 267 7.72 -5.98 15.92
C SER A 267 8.43 -4.96 15.04
N LYS A 268 9.72 -4.68 15.25
CA LYS A 268 10.54 -3.67 14.57
C LYS A 268 9.82 -2.31 14.37
N PRO A 269 9.39 -1.62 15.44
CA PRO A 269 8.76 -0.30 15.31
C PRO A 269 9.63 0.68 14.53
N SER A 270 9.01 1.52 13.72
CA SER A 270 9.76 2.47 12.91
C SER A 270 10.40 3.60 13.73
N LYS A 271 11.66 3.87 13.45
CA LYS A 271 12.41 4.98 14.05
C LYS A 271 11.99 6.35 13.50
N THR A 272 11.46 6.39 12.28
CA THR A 272 11.11 7.64 11.58
C THR A 272 9.78 8.21 12.00
N LYS A 273 8.91 7.45 12.65
CA LYS A 273 7.50 7.81 12.97
C LYS A 273 6.64 8.13 11.73
N LYS A 274 7.14 7.87 10.52
CA LYS A 274 6.39 8.07 9.27
C LYS A 274 5.61 6.85 8.82
N ARG A 275 5.99 5.68 9.33
CA ARG A 275 5.36 4.38 9.11
C ARG A 275 5.29 3.61 10.43
N CYS A 276 4.54 2.52 10.43
CA CYS A 276 4.37 1.72 11.64
C CYS A 276 5.64 0.94 11.98
N SER A 277 6.24 0.24 11.01
CA SER A 277 7.43 -0.56 11.24
C SER A 277 8.50 -0.41 10.16
N ASP A 278 9.72 -0.78 10.53
CA ASP A 278 10.86 -0.91 9.61
C ASP A 278 11.04 -2.36 9.13
N LYS A 279 10.03 -3.23 9.34
CA LYS A 279 10.02 -4.60 8.85
C LYS A 279 9.86 -4.60 7.34
N GLY A 280 10.84 -5.17 6.64
CA GLY A 280 10.80 -5.32 5.19
C GLY A 280 9.65 -6.21 4.69
N VAL A 281 9.48 -6.21 3.38
CA VAL A 281 8.41 -6.94 2.68
C VAL A 281 8.91 -8.28 2.19
N VAL A 282 10.06 -8.30 1.51
CA VAL A 282 10.63 -9.48 0.85
C VAL A 282 12.16 -9.48 0.93
N PRO A 283 12.83 -10.65 0.81
CA PRO A 283 14.29 -10.74 0.82
C PRO A 283 14.89 -10.30 -0.53
N LEU A 284 14.63 -9.07 -0.91
CA LEU A 284 14.99 -8.48 -2.19
C LEU A 284 15.36 -7.01 -1.99
N SER A 285 16.49 -6.55 -2.53
CA SER A 285 16.84 -5.13 -2.45
C SER A 285 15.86 -4.27 -3.26
N SER A 286 15.74 -2.99 -2.89
CA SER A 286 14.88 -2.05 -3.62
C SER A 286 15.27 -1.95 -5.11
N MET A 287 16.56 -1.99 -5.43
CA MET A 287 17.05 -1.99 -6.81
C MET A 287 16.59 -3.24 -7.57
N ASN A 288 16.80 -4.43 -7.00
CA ASN A 288 16.39 -5.69 -7.63
C ASN A 288 14.87 -5.77 -7.80
N TYR A 289 14.10 -5.23 -6.86
CA TYR A 289 12.65 -5.15 -6.98
C TYR A 289 12.23 -4.28 -8.18
N ILE A 290 12.83 -3.11 -8.36
CA ILE A 290 12.54 -2.23 -9.49
C ILE A 290 12.95 -2.88 -10.82
N GLN A 291 14.10 -3.54 -10.88
CA GLN A 291 14.54 -4.30 -12.05
C GLN A 291 13.57 -5.44 -12.39
N LEU A 292 13.11 -6.18 -11.38
CA LEU A 292 12.09 -7.22 -11.56
C LEU A 292 10.79 -6.65 -12.15
N LEU A 293 10.34 -5.51 -11.64
CA LEU A 293 9.12 -4.86 -12.14
C LEU A 293 9.29 -4.34 -13.58
N ASP A 294 10.42 -3.71 -13.90
CA ASP A 294 10.69 -3.21 -15.25
C ASP A 294 10.71 -4.36 -16.27
N ALA A 295 11.43 -5.45 -15.97
CA ALA A 295 11.44 -6.63 -16.81
C ALA A 295 10.03 -7.24 -16.98
N THR A 296 9.26 -7.35 -15.88
CA THR A 296 7.88 -7.85 -15.92
C THR A 296 6.96 -6.93 -16.72
N ALA A 297 7.13 -5.62 -16.61
CA ALA A 297 6.39 -4.62 -17.37
C ALA A 297 6.63 -4.73 -18.88
N ARG A 298 7.88 -4.97 -19.29
CA ARG A 298 8.26 -5.15 -20.70
C ARG A 298 7.61 -6.38 -21.31
N ILE A 299 7.63 -7.51 -20.62
CA ILE A 299 7.00 -8.76 -21.07
C ILE A 299 5.49 -8.57 -21.28
N ILE A 300 4.79 -7.96 -20.32
CA ILE A 300 3.33 -7.71 -20.39
C ILE A 300 3.01 -6.73 -21.54
N ARG A 301 3.81 -5.69 -21.74
CA ARG A 301 3.59 -4.62 -22.72
C ARG A 301 3.74 -5.10 -24.15
N GLU A 302 4.74 -5.91 -24.43
CA GLU A 302 5.06 -6.33 -25.80
C GLU A 302 4.22 -7.51 -26.30
N GLY A 303 3.42 -8.16 -25.44
CA GLY A 303 2.62 -9.34 -25.80
C GLY A 303 3.47 -10.52 -26.27
N LYS A 304 4.79 -10.45 -26.12
CA LYS A 304 5.74 -11.48 -26.54
C LYS A 304 5.83 -12.55 -25.46
N LYS A 305 5.33 -13.73 -25.75
CA LYS A 305 5.60 -14.91 -24.94
C LYS A 305 7.09 -15.25 -25.08
N GLY A 306 7.83 -15.28 -23.99
CA GLY A 306 9.09 -16.02 -23.92
C GLY A 306 10.39 -15.24 -23.93
N PHE A 307 10.41 -13.90 -23.77
CA PHE A 307 11.68 -13.21 -23.53
C PHE A 307 11.71 -12.61 -22.12
N THR A 308 12.33 -13.35 -21.21
CA THR A 308 12.74 -12.81 -19.92
C THR A 308 14.13 -12.23 -20.12
N PRO A 309 14.40 -10.94 -19.80
CA PRO A 309 15.76 -10.41 -19.81
C PRO A 309 16.69 -11.26 -18.94
N GLU A 310 17.95 -11.43 -19.35
CA GLU A 310 18.93 -12.28 -18.64
C GLU A 310 19.09 -11.94 -17.16
N GLU A 311 18.76 -10.71 -16.76
CA GLU A 311 18.83 -10.22 -15.38
C GLU A 311 17.67 -10.66 -14.50
N VAL A 312 16.53 -11.08 -15.06
CA VAL A 312 15.35 -11.50 -14.28
C VAL A 312 15.42 -12.95 -13.83
N PRO A 313 15.84 -13.94 -14.64
CA PRO A 313 15.98 -15.31 -14.20
C PRO A 313 16.84 -15.46 -12.94
N PRO A 314 18.03 -14.82 -12.82
CA PRO A 314 18.82 -14.94 -11.59
C PRO A 314 18.12 -14.44 -10.33
N VAL A 315 17.22 -13.46 -10.43
CA VAL A 315 16.46 -12.95 -9.29
C VAL A 315 15.34 -13.92 -8.92
N LEU A 316 14.59 -14.40 -9.89
CA LEU A 316 13.51 -15.37 -9.66
C LEU A 316 14.06 -16.69 -9.15
N GLU A 317 15.15 -17.19 -9.73
CA GLU A 317 15.82 -18.41 -9.28
C GLU A 317 16.33 -18.32 -7.84
N ARG A 318 16.96 -17.19 -7.47
CA ARG A 318 17.40 -16.95 -6.07
C ARG A 318 16.23 -16.95 -5.07
N LEU A 319 15.04 -16.53 -5.51
CA LEU A 319 13.82 -16.53 -4.72
C LEU A 319 13.10 -17.89 -4.76
N GLY A 320 13.59 -18.85 -5.56
CA GLY A 320 12.93 -20.15 -5.77
C GLY A 320 11.58 -20.03 -6.48
N LEU A 321 11.42 -18.98 -7.31
CA LEU A 321 10.19 -18.71 -8.03
C LEU A 321 10.28 -19.25 -9.46
N ASP A 322 9.20 -19.87 -9.92
CA ASP A 322 9.02 -20.29 -11.29
C ASP A 322 8.68 -19.08 -12.18
N PRO A 323 9.47 -18.75 -13.24
CA PRO A 323 9.26 -17.58 -14.07
C PRO A 323 7.90 -17.53 -14.77
N GLU A 324 7.39 -18.66 -15.30
CA GLU A 324 6.10 -18.72 -15.99
C GLU A 324 4.96 -18.50 -15.01
N ARG A 325 5.02 -19.14 -13.86
CA ARG A 325 4.07 -18.97 -12.78
C ARG A 325 4.12 -17.55 -12.22
N TRP A 326 5.29 -16.93 -12.13
CA TRP A 326 5.45 -15.54 -11.72
C TRP A 326 4.71 -14.57 -12.65
N ILE A 327 4.91 -14.72 -13.97
CA ILE A 327 4.24 -13.89 -14.98
C ILE A 327 2.72 -14.06 -14.86
N ASP A 328 2.23 -15.28 -14.69
CA ASP A 328 0.80 -15.58 -14.56
C ASP A 328 0.20 -14.95 -13.30
N TYR A 329 0.89 -15.06 -12.15
CA TYR A 329 0.50 -14.43 -10.91
C TYR A 329 0.44 -12.91 -11.01
N THR A 330 1.50 -12.28 -11.52
CA THR A 330 1.57 -10.84 -11.65
C THR A 330 0.62 -10.29 -12.72
N THR A 331 0.17 -11.10 -13.66
CA THR A 331 -0.78 -10.71 -14.71
C THR A 331 -2.24 -10.90 -14.29
N HIS A 332 -2.55 -12.01 -13.65
CA HIS A 332 -3.94 -12.44 -13.41
C HIS A 332 -4.31 -12.50 -11.93
N PHE A 333 -3.55 -11.88 -11.02
CA PHE A 333 -3.69 -12.00 -9.57
C PHE A 333 -5.14 -11.87 -9.09
N SER A 334 -5.85 -10.83 -9.50
CA SER A 334 -7.23 -10.57 -9.08
C SER A 334 -8.26 -11.57 -9.65
N ARG A 335 -7.91 -12.30 -10.71
CA ARG A 335 -8.76 -13.38 -11.27
C ARG A 335 -8.49 -14.69 -10.56
N MET A 336 -7.23 -14.95 -10.20
CA MET A 336 -6.78 -16.20 -9.60
C MET A 336 -7.19 -16.33 -8.14
N PHE A 337 -7.22 -15.23 -7.41
CA PHE A 337 -7.42 -15.25 -5.96
C PHE A 337 -8.63 -14.40 -5.56
N SER A 338 -9.49 -14.97 -4.72
CA SER A 338 -10.73 -14.33 -4.27
C SER A 338 -10.74 -13.96 -2.78
N LEU A 339 -10.37 -14.89 -1.89
CA LEU A 339 -10.37 -14.71 -0.44
C LEU A 339 -8.97 -14.75 0.16
N ALA A 340 -8.10 -15.60 -0.37
CA ALA A 340 -6.72 -15.74 0.04
C ALA A 340 -5.84 -16.03 -1.17
N ALA A 341 -4.57 -15.68 -1.09
CA ALA A 341 -3.54 -16.00 -2.07
C ALA A 341 -2.32 -16.59 -1.34
N GLY A 342 -1.69 -17.58 -1.95
CA GLY A 342 -0.54 -18.28 -1.40
C GLY A 342 -0.16 -19.48 -2.25
N SER A 343 0.97 -20.10 -1.90
CA SER A 343 1.38 -21.41 -2.44
C SER A 343 0.33 -22.47 -2.14
N VAL A 344 0.37 -23.58 -2.87
CA VAL A 344 -0.53 -24.73 -2.63
C VAL A 344 -0.45 -25.20 -1.18
N ARG A 345 0.75 -25.16 -0.57
CA ARG A 345 0.96 -25.53 0.83
C ARG A 345 0.27 -24.54 1.77
N SER A 346 0.55 -23.24 1.63
CA SER A 346 -0.04 -22.18 2.46
C SER A 346 -1.56 -22.14 2.35
N MET A 347 -2.10 -22.41 1.13
CA MET A 347 -3.55 -22.49 0.90
C MET A 347 -4.18 -23.71 1.57
N LYS A 348 -3.48 -24.86 1.61
CA LYS A 348 -3.95 -26.05 2.34
C LYS A 348 -3.95 -25.81 3.85
N GLU A 349 -2.90 -25.22 4.40
CA GLU A 349 -2.80 -24.87 5.81
C GLU A 349 -3.89 -23.88 6.22
N ALA A 350 -4.14 -22.83 5.41
CA ALA A 350 -5.19 -21.87 5.67
C ALA A 350 -6.61 -22.50 5.67
N ARG A 351 -6.86 -23.55 4.88
CA ARG A 351 -8.15 -24.27 4.88
C ARG A 351 -8.46 -24.92 6.24
N THR A 352 -7.46 -25.34 6.97
CA THR A 352 -7.67 -25.95 8.30
C THR A 352 -8.07 -24.93 9.36
N LEU A 353 -7.73 -23.65 9.14
CA LEU A 353 -8.02 -22.56 10.06
C LEU A 353 -9.38 -21.88 9.80
N VAL A 354 -9.93 -22.07 8.60
CA VAL A 354 -11.20 -21.45 8.18
C VAL A 354 -12.28 -22.52 8.07
N THR A 355 -13.06 -22.69 9.14
CA THR A 355 -14.01 -23.80 9.33
C THR A 355 -15.24 -23.79 8.42
N GLN A 356 -15.48 -22.80 7.57
CA GLN A 356 -16.79 -22.68 6.91
C GLN A 356 -16.84 -22.34 5.41
N ARG A 357 -15.75 -22.14 4.67
CA ARG A 357 -15.86 -21.86 3.22
C ARG A 357 -14.67 -22.36 2.42
N GLN A 358 -14.98 -22.86 1.23
CA GLN A 358 -13.99 -23.34 0.26
C GLN A 358 -13.07 -22.18 -0.19
N ILE A 359 -11.83 -22.19 0.27
CA ILE A 359 -10.76 -21.43 -0.34
C ILE A 359 -10.49 -22.11 -1.68
N TYR A 360 -10.81 -21.43 -2.77
CA TYR A 360 -10.55 -21.93 -4.12
C TYR A 360 -9.03 -21.94 -4.33
N CYS A 361 -8.45 -23.14 -4.50
CA CYS A 361 -7.08 -23.31 -4.92
C CYS A 361 -7.10 -23.51 -6.44
N PRO A 362 -6.50 -22.62 -7.25
CA PRO A 362 -6.39 -22.84 -8.68
C PRO A 362 -5.73 -24.20 -8.93
N ARG A 363 -6.39 -25.08 -9.68
CA ARG A 363 -5.76 -26.32 -10.15
C ARG A 363 -4.83 -25.93 -11.28
N PHE A 364 -3.55 -25.87 -11.00
CA PHE A 364 -2.53 -25.84 -12.05
C PHE A 364 -2.53 -27.23 -12.71
N GLN A 365 -2.99 -27.31 -13.94
CA GLN A 365 -2.70 -28.47 -14.77
C GLN A 365 -1.19 -28.49 -14.97
N ARG A 366 -0.53 -29.55 -14.51
CA ARG A 366 0.85 -29.84 -14.93
C ARG A 366 0.78 -29.98 -16.45
N PRO A 367 1.68 -29.31 -17.22
CA PRO A 367 1.85 -29.69 -18.61
C PRO A 367 2.25 -31.17 -18.62
N SER A 368 1.57 -31.92 -19.47
CA SER A 368 1.81 -33.35 -19.76
C SER A 368 3.17 -33.54 -20.37
#